data_de7e410a9ff51148cb78a5e701a2ca4d
#
_entry.id   de7e410a9ff51148cb78a5e701a2ca4d
#
_cell.length_a   1.000
_cell.length_b   1.000
_cell.length_c   1.000
_cell.angle_alpha   90.00
_cell.angle_beta   90.00
_cell.angle_gamma   90.00
#
_symmetry.space_group_name_H-M   'P 1'
#
loop_
_entity.id
_entity.type
_entity.pdbx_description
1 polymer ?
#
loop_
_entity_poly.entity_id
_entity_poly.type
_entity_poly.pdbx_seq_one_letter_code
_entity_poly.pdbx_strand_id
1 'polypeptide(L)'
;MNVDSYTSSAPTAAPTKAEQAQQQQELSFNGRPIEHDEPILRPNPERFVMFPIKYHEIWDMYKKHEASFWTAEEIDLSQDMAHWDNRLNENERHFIKYVLAFFAASDGIVNENLVQNFSTEVQIPEARSFYGFQMMIENIHSETYSLLIETYIRNPQERQFL
;
A
#
# COMPACT_ATOMS: atom_id res chain seq x y z
N MET A 1 23.31 61.12 13.55
CA MET A 1 21.88 60.84 13.70
C MET A 1 21.41 60.32 12.35
N ASN A 2 21.35 59.00 12.23
CA ASN A 2 20.78 58.33 11.07
C ASN A 2 19.42 57.71 11.50
N VAL A 3 18.40 58.14 10.84
CA VAL A 3 17.03 57.62 11.05
C VAL A 3 16.83 56.46 10.11
N ASP A 4 16.65 55.27 10.68
CA ASP A 4 16.31 54.04 9.96
C ASP A 4 14.91 54.14 9.37
N SER A 5 14.81 53.98 8.04
CA SER A 5 13.59 53.89 7.32
C SER A 5 13.03 52.45 7.41
N TYR A 6 12.02 52.25 8.24
CA TYR A 6 11.19 51.05 8.26
C TYR A 6 10.36 51.01 6.98
N THR A 7 10.65 50.11 6.07
CA THR A 7 9.78 49.76 4.97
C THR A 7 8.74 48.76 5.47
N SER A 8 7.53 49.24 5.65
CA SER A 8 6.35 48.42 5.92
C SER A 8 6.01 47.59 4.67
N SER A 9 6.21 46.29 4.73
CA SER A 9 5.66 45.37 3.72
C SER A 9 4.15 45.29 3.88
N ALA A 10 3.41 45.65 2.82
CA ALA A 10 1.96 45.50 2.78
C ALA A 10 1.55 44.03 2.93
N PRO A 11 0.42 43.72 3.60
CA PRO A 11 -0.06 42.35 3.72
C PRO A 11 -0.43 41.83 2.34
N THR A 12 0.11 40.68 1.97
CA THR A 12 -0.23 39.95 0.73
C THR A 12 -1.72 39.65 0.77
N ALA A 13 -2.48 40.16 -0.19
CA ALA A 13 -3.92 39.93 -0.29
C ALA A 13 -4.21 38.42 -0.42
N ALA A 14 -5.25 37.94 0.26
CA ALA A 14 -5.70 36.58 0.10
C ALA A 14 -6.09 36.30 -1.36
N PRO A 15 -5.76 35.11 -1.90
CA PRO A 15 -6.01 34.78 -3.30
C PRO A 15 -7.50 34.92 -3.64
N THR A 16 -7.77 35.49 -4.80
CA THR A 16 -9.13 35.67 -5.31
C THR A 16 -9.76 34.31 -5.64
N LYS A 17 -11.11 34.26 -5.70
CA LYS A 17 -11.83 33.03 -6.11
C LYS A 17 -11.39 32.53 -7.48
N ALA A 18 -10.93 33.41 -8.37
CA ALA A 18 -10.42 33.06 -9.69
C ALA A 18 -9.03 32.40 -9.61
N GLU A 19 -8.13 32.90 -8.76
CA GLU A 19 -6.81 32.32 -8.51
C GLU A 19 -6.91 30.97 -7.79
N GLN A 20 -7.86 30.84 -6.86
CA GLN A 20 -8.18 29.54 -6.22
C GLN A 20 -8.74 28.53 -7.21
N ALA A 21 -9.58 28.95 -8.15
CA ALA A 21 -10.12 28.10 -9.22
C ALA A 21 -9.04 27.70 -10.24
N GLN A 22 -8.07 28.58 -10.54
CA GLN A 22 -6.92 28.25 -11.39
C GLN A 22 -5.94 27.29 -10.72
N GLN A 23 -5.64 27.46 -9.44
CA GLN A 23 -4.84 26.54 -8.66
C GLN A 23 -5.48 25.13 -8.53
N GLN A 24 -6.83 25.08 -8.49
CA GLN A 24 -7.58 23.82 -8.51
C GLN A 24 -7.56 23.13 -9.88
N GLN A 25 -7.41 23.87 -10.98
CA GLN A 25 -7.30 23.30 -12.34
C GLN A 25 -5.90 22.73 -12.65
N GLU A 26 -4.85 23.15 -11.95
CA GLU A 26 -3.49 22.67 -12.18
C GLU A 26 -3.21 21.26 -11.61
N LEU A 27 -4.10 20.73 -10.76
CA LEU A 27 -4.01 19.41 -10.18
C LEU A 27 -4.94 18.42 -10.89
N SER A 28 -4.78 18.20 -12.19
CA SER A 28 -5.56 17.19 -12.91
C SER A 28 -4.69 15.98 -13.26
N PHE A 29 -5.08 14.80 -12.78
CA PHE A 29 -4.55 13.53 -13.28
C PHE A 29 -5.35 13.10 -14.51
N ASN A 30 -4.70 12.92 -15.65
CA ASN A 30 -5.33 12.57 -16.94
C ASN A 30 -6.38 13.57 -17.45
N GLY A 31 -6.21 14.88 -17.21
CA GLY A 31 -7.10 15.93 -17.74
C GLY A 31 -8.49 15.97 -17.10
N ARG A 32 -8.72 15.25 -16.01
CA ARG A 32 -9.94 15.36 -15.19
C ARG A 32 -9.64 16.21 -13.96
N PRO A 33 -10.55 17.12 -13.57
CA PRO A 33 -10.42 17.82 -12.29
C PRO A 33 -10.30 16.76 -11.17
N ILE A 34 -9.33 16.92 -10.27
CA ILE A 34 -9.33 16.16 -9.03
C ILE A 34 -10.58 16.62 -8.27
N GLU A 35 -11.55 15.74 -8.13
CA GLU A 35 -12.69 16.00 -7.24
C GLU A 35 -12.13 16.07 -5.81
N HIS A 36 -11.99 17.31 -5.31
CA HIS A 36 -11.54 17.57 -3.94
C HIS A 36 -12.50 17.04 -2.86
N ASP A 37 -13.54 16.35 -3.26
CA ASP A 37 -14.59 15.82 -2.41
C ASP A 37 -14.66 14.28 -2.46
N GLU A 38 -13.48 13.64 -2.35
CA GLU A 38 -13.40 12.18 -2.22
C GLU A 38 -13.95 11.74 -0.85
N PRO A 39 -15.08 11.03 -0.79
CA PRO A 39 -15.75 10.71 0.48
C PRO A 39 -14.88 9.97 1.48
N ILE A 40 -13.98 9.11 0.99
CA ILE A 40 -13.10 8.29 1.84
C ILE A 40 -12.01 9.11 2.55
N LEU A 41 -11.68 10.29 1.99
CA LEU A 41 -10.64 11.20 2.50
C LEU A 41 -11.21 12.37 3.29
N ARG A 42 -12.53 12.57 3.34
CA ARG A 42 -13.15 13.67 4.07
C ARG A 42 -12.79 13.59 5.55
N PRO A 43 -12.39 14.71 6.19
CA PRO A 43 -12.14 14.75 7.62
C PRO A 43 -13.31 14.16 8.41
N ASN A 44 -13.06 13.14 9.20
CA ASN A 44 -14.07 12.45 9.98
C ASN A 44 -13.64 12.42 11.48
N PRO A 45 -14.29 13.20 12.35
CA PRO A 45 -14.00 13.18 13.79
C PRO A 45 -14.28 11.81 14.42
N GLU A 46 -15.18 11.02 13.83
CA GLU A 46 -15.56 9.68 14.27
C GLU A 46 -14.71 8.56 13.65
N ARG A 47 -13.61 8.87 12.94
CA ARG A 47 -12.78 7.89 12.23
C ARG A 47 -12.23 6.74 13.08
N PHE A 48 -12.28 6.87 14.41
CA PHE A 48 -11.90 5.83 15.37
C PHE A 48 -13.09 5.09 15.97
N VAL A 49 -14.33 5.44 15.57
CA VAL A 49 -15.56 4.84 16.08
C VAL A 49 -16.09 3.87 15.05
N MET A 50 -16.05 2.56 15.37
CA MET A 50 -16.44 1.51 14.43
C MET A 50 -17.96 1.38 14.28
N PHE A 51 -18.70 1.48 15.35
CA PHE A 51 -20.15 1.23 15.34
C PHE A 51 -20.97 2.49 15.55
N PRO A 52 -22.15 2.62 14.91
CA PRO A 52 -22.72 1.65 13.95
C PRO A 52 -21.99 1.64 12.62
N ILE A 53 -21.97 0.47 11.93
CA ILE A 53 -21.40 0.34 10.60
C ILE A 53 -22.20 1.21 9.62
N LYS A 54 -21.48 2.06 8.87
CA LYS A 54 -22.07 2.96 7.86
C LYS A 54 -21.90 2.45 6.44
N TYR A 55 -20.77 1.80 6.15
CA TYR A 55 -20.40 1.29 4.83
C TYR A 55 -20.36 -0.24 4.85
N HIS A 56 -21.56 -0.84 4.75
CA HIS A 56 -21.74 -2.29 4.89
C HIS A 56 -20.95 -3.10 3.85
N GLU A 57 -20.86 -2.63 2.60
CA GLU A 57 -20.13 -3.34 1.54
C GLU A 57 -18.62 -3.42 1.85
N ILE A 58 -18.03 -2.34 2.36
CA ILE A 58 -16.62 -2.31 2.78
C ILE A 58 -16.41 -3.23 3.99
N TRP A 59 -17.33 -3.15 4.96
CA TRP A 59 -17.29 -3.99 6.15
C TRP A 59 -17.40 -5.48 5.80
N ASP A 60 -18.33 -5.85 4.93
CA ASP A 60 -18.50 -7.23 4.48
C ASP A 60 -17.26 -7.76 3.76
N MET A 61 -16.58 -6.91 2.97
CA MET A 61 -15.33 -7.28 2.32
C MET A 61 -14.21 -7.48 3.35
N TYR A 62 -14.09 -6.61 4.34
CA TYR A 62 -13.17 -6.79 5.45
C TYR A 62 -13.41 -8.12 6.18
N LYS A 63 -14.67 -8.45 6.50
CA LYS A 63 -15.02 -9.73 7.15
C LYS A 63 -14.73 -10.96 6.29
N LYS A 64 -14.86 -10.86 4.95
CA LYS A 64 -14.43 -11.92 4.03
C LYS A 64 -12.91 -12.11 4.05
N HIS A 65 -12.15 -11.02 4.10
CA HIS A 65 -10.69 -11.08 4.23
C HIS A 65 -10.28 -11.75 5.54
N GLU A 66 -10.87 -11.37 6.68
CA GLU A 66 -10.62 -12.04 7.96
C GLU A 66 -10.90 -13.55 7.89
N ALA A 67 -11.99 -13.95 7.23
CA ALA A 67 -12.36 -15.36 7.10
C ALA A 67 -11.42 -16.15 6.17
N SER A 68 -10.63 -15.49 5.34
CA SER A 68 -9.63 -16.10 4.44
C SER A 68 -8.20 -16.01 5.00
N PHE A 69 -8.03 -15.64 6.26
CA PHE A 69 -6.72 -15.55 6.91
C PHE A 69 -5.97 -16.88 6.90
N TRP A 70 -4.67 -16.81 6.68
CA TRP A 70 -3.74 -17.93 6.71
C TRP A 70 -2.36 -17.45 7.16
N THR A 71 -1.48 -18.38 7.54
CA THR A 71 -0.09 -18.10 7.91
C THR A 71 0.89 -18.88 7.05
N ALA A 72 2.14 -18.42 6.99
CA ALA A 72 3.18 -19.09 6.19
C ALA A 72 3.39 -20.56 6.59
N GLU A 73 3.19 -20.89 7.88
CA GLU A 73 3.34 -22.24 8.43
C GLU A 73 2.28 -23.23 7.93
N GLU A 74 1.16 -22.75 7.39
CA GLU A 74 0.12 -23.60 6.82
C GLU A 74 0.50 -24.17 5.44
N ILE A 75 1.56 -23.65 4.82
CA ILE A 75 2.03 -24.10 3.51
C ILE A 75 3.01 -25.26 3.70
N ASP A 76 2.61 -26.46 3.26
CA ASP A 76 3.46 -27.64 3.29
C ASP A 76 4.39 -27.70 2.08
N LEU A 77 5.67 -27.40 2.30
CA LEU A 77 6.74 -27.44 1.28
C LEU A 77 7.48 -28.79 1.24
N SER A 78 7.07 -29.78 2.01
CA SER A 78 7.81 -31.04 2.20
C SER A 78 8.05 -31.82 0.91
N GLN A 79 7.15 -31.74 -0.07
CA GLN A 79 7.24 -32.43 -1.36
C GLN A 79 7.83 -31.56 -2.49
N ASP A 80 7.96 -30.26 -2.26
CA ASP A 80 8.30 -29.32 -3.31
C ASP A 80 9.69 -29.51 -3.87
N MET A 81 10.67 -29.83 -3.01
CA MET A 81 12.04 -30.06 -3.46
C MET A 81 12.17 -31.29 -4.36
N ALA A 82 11.40 -32.34 -4.11
CA ALA A 82 11.37 -33.51 -4.98
C ALA A 82 10.79 -33.16 -6.37
N HIS A 83 9.79 -32.31 -6.42
CA HIS A 83 9.22 -31.80 -7.66
C HIS A 83 10.17 -30.81 -8.38
N TRP A 84 10.78 -29.91 -7.61
CA TRP A 84 11.76 -28.94 -8.12
C TRP A 84 12.93 -29.64 -8.82
N ASP A 85 13.51 -30.65 -8.19
CA ASP A 85 14.69 -31.34 -8.72
C ASP A 85 14.36 -32.31 -9.86
N ASN A 86 13.18 -32.98 -9.83
CA ASN A 86 12.90 -34.10 -10.73
C ASN A 86 11.83 -33.85 -11.78
N ARG A 87 11.00 -32.80 -11.65
CA ARG A 87 9.89 -32.54 -12.59
C ARG A 87 10.06 -31.28 -13.40
N LEU A 88 10.80 -30.28 -12.90
CA LEU A 88 11.01 -29.02 -13.58
C LEU A 88 12.29 -29.05 -14.43
N ASN A 89 12.23 -28.47 -15.62
CA ASN A 89 13.41 -28.21 -16.43
C ASN A 89 14.10 -26.89 -16.00
N GLU A 90 15.28 -26.60 -16.55
CA GLU A 90 16.05 -25.38 -16.20
C GLU A 90 15.30 -24.08 -16.48
N ASN A 91 14.55 -24.00 -17.58
CA ASN A 91 13.81 -22.80 -17.96
C ASN A 91 12.63 -22.55 -17.01
N GLU A 92 11.94 -23.60 -16.56
CA GLU A 92 10.85 -23.52 -15.61
C GLU A 92 11.38 -23.06 -14.23
N ARG A 93 12.48 -23.65 -13.75
CA ARG A 93 13.14 -23.19 -12.52
C ARG A 93 13.58 -21.73 -12.61
N HIS A 94 14.19 -21.36 -13.74
CA HIS A 94 14.58 -19.96 -13.97
C HIS A 94 13.38 -19.03 -13.90
N PHE A 95 12.30 -19.33 -14.60
CA PHE A 95 11.08 -18.54 -14.58
C PHE A 95 10.50 -18.38 -13.17
N ILE A 96 10.35 -19.48 -12.43
CA ILE A 96 9.81 -19.47 -11.08
C ILE A 96 10.67 -18.62 -10.14
N LYS A 97 12.00 -18.73 -10.19
CA LYS A 97 12.92 -17.91 -9.38
C LYS A 97 12.66 -16.42 -9.56
N TYR A 98 12.56 -15.94 -10.79
CA TYR A 98 12.34 -14.52 -11.09
C TYR A 98 10.93 -14.05 -10.74
N VAL A 99 9.92 -14.90 -10.88
CA VAL A 99 8.55 -14.60 -10.42
C VAL A 99 8.50 -14.44 -8.91
N LEU A 100 9.13 -15.34 -8.16
CA LEU A 100 9.21 -15.25 -6.70
C LEU A 100 9.97 -14.00 -6.24
N ALA A 101 11.10 -13.69 -6.87
CA ALA A 101 11.86 -12.48 -6.58
C ALA A 101 11.06 -11.20 -6.86
N PHE A 102 10.32 -11.19 -7.97
CA PHE A 102 9.44 -10.07 -8.30
C PHE A 102 8.38 -9.84 -7.23
N PHE A 103 7.67 -10.88 -6.80
CA PHE A 103 6.63 -10.73 -5.77
C PHE A 103 7.24 -10.37 -4.41
N ALA A 104 8.34 -11.00 -4.00
CA ALA A 104 9.02 -10.66 -2.75
C ALA A 104 9.43 -9.18 -2.68
N ALA A 105 9.84 -8.59 -3.79
CA ALA A 105 10.20 -7.17 -3.85
C ALA A 105 8.97 -6.25 -3.95
N SER A 106 7.95 -6.62 -4.73
CA SER A 106 6.77 -5.79 -4.98
C SER A 106 5.88 -5.64 -3.76
N ASP A 107 5.73 -6.68 -2.94
CA ASP A 107 4.92 -6.64 -1.72
C ASP A 107 5.47 -5.63 -0.70
N GLY A 108 6.79 -5.47 -0.63
CA GLY A 108 7.42 -4.43 0.19
C GLY A 108 7.01 -3.01 -0.25
N ILE A 109 6.96 -2.76 -1.56
CA ILE A 109 6.55 -1.47 -2.12
C ILE A 109 5.06 -1.21 -1.85
N VAL A 110 4.22 -2.22 -2.04
CA VAL A 110 2.77 -2.14 -1.76
C VAL A 110 2.54 -1.83 -0.29
N ASN A 111 3.22 -2.56 0.61
CA ASN A 111 3.06 -2.38 2.06
C ASN A 111 3.54 -1.00 2.52
N GLU A 112 4.65 -0.50 1.99
CA GLU A 112 5.12 0.86 2.27
C GLU A 112 4.09 1.91 1.88
N ASN A 113 3.48 1.80 0.70
CA ASN A 113 2.43 2.69 0.24
C ASN A 113 1.16 2.62 1.10
N LEU A 114 0.75 1.43 1.52
CA LEU A 114 -0.38 1.24 2.43
C LEU A 114 -0.14 1.94 3.77
N VAL A 115 1.06 1.80 4.34
CA VAL A 115 1.43 2.42 5.62
C VAL A 115 1.52 3.94 5.49
N GLN A 116 2.22 4.45 4.49
CA GLN A 116 2.51 5.88 4.36
C GLN A 116 1.28 6.70 3.94
N ASN A 117 0.47 6.18 3.03
CA ASN A 117 -0.66 6.90 2.44
C ASN A 117 -2.00 6.40 2.98
N PHE A 118 -2.42 5.19 2.62
CA PHE A 118 -3.78 4.72 2.90
C PHE A 118 -4.13 4.68 4.39
N SER A 119 -3.21 4.25 5.25
CA SER A 119 -3.48 4.19 6.70
C SER A 119 -3.64 5.56 7.35
N THR A 120 -3.05 6.60 6.76
CA THR A 120 -3.07 7.97 7.29
C THR A 120 -4.16 8.83 6.65
N GLU A 121 -4.39 8.68 5.35
CA GLU A 121 -5.31 9.54 4.58
C GLU A 121 -6.76 9.08 4.67
N VAL A 122 -7.01 7.77 4.74
CA VAL A 122 -8.36 7.21 4.79
C VAL A 122 -9.04 7.49 6.12
N GLN A 123 -10.25 8.08 6.06
CA GLN A 123 -10.99 8.59 7.22
C GLN A 123 -12.22 7.75 7.58
N ILE A 124 -12.57 6.73 6.80
CA ILE A 124 -13.71 5.83 7.02
C ILE A 124 -13.25 4.64 7.88
N PRO A 125 -13.84 4.36 9.05
CA PRO A 125 -13.42 3.28 9.97
C PRO A 125 -13.39 1.90 9.32
N GLU A 126 -14.41 1.56 8.54
CA GLU A 126 -14.52 0.28 7.83
C GLU A 126 -13.37 0.09 6.81
N ALA A 127 -13.06 1.15 6.06
CA ALA A 127 -11.95 1.12 5.10
C ALA A 127 -10.58 1.09 5.80
N ARG A 128 -10.42 1.77 6.93
CA ARG A 128 -9.20 1.69 7.75
C ARG A 128 -8.96 0.28 8.27
N SER A 129 -10.02 -0.42 8.69
CA SER A 129 -9.93 -1.82 9.10
C SER A 129 -9.53 -2.74 7.95
N PHE A 130 -10.11 -2.51 6.77
CA PHE A 130 -9.76 -3.25 5.57
C PHE A 130 -8.27 -3.09 5.21
N TYR A 131 -7.76 -1.87 5.14
CA TYR A 131 -6.35 -1.62 4.85
C TYR A 131 -5.42 -2.10 5.97
N GLY A 132 -5.85 -2.05 7.24
CA GLY A 132 -5.10 -2.64 8.35
C GLY A 132 -4.92 -4.14 8.20
N PHE A 133 -5.96 -4.87 7.78
CA PHE A 133 -5.87 -6.29 7.47
C PHE A 133 -4.97 -6.54 6.25
N GLN A 134 -5.10 -5.72 5.20
CA GLN A 134 -4.25 -5.85 4.01
C GLN A 134 -2.77 -5.69 4.36
N MET A 135 -2.39 -4.69 5.17
CA MET A 135 -1.01 -4.54 5.63
C MET A 135 -0.49 -5.78 6.36
N MET A 136 -1.33 -6.41 7.16
CA MET A 136 -0.97 -7.64 7.88
C MET A 136 -0.75 -8.81 6.92
N ILE A 137 -1.63 -9.03 5.97
CA ILE A 137 -1.51 -10.15 5.04
C ILE A 137 -0.34 -9.96 4.05
N GLU A 138 -0.01 -8.73 3.68
CA GLU A 138 1.18 -8.44 2.86
C GLU A 138 2.48 -8.81 3.59
N ASN A 139 2.54 -8.67 4.92
CA ASN A 139 3.68 -9.17 5.69
C ASN A 139 3.77 -10.70 5.63
N ILE A 140 2.65 -11.43 5.69
CA ILE A 140 2.60 -12.88 5.55
C ILE A 140 2.99 -13.32 4.14
N HIS A 141 2.56 -12.58 3.11
CA HIS A 141 3.00 -12.80 1.73
C HIS A 141 4.52 -12.65 1.60
N SER A 142 5.08 -11.56 2.11
CA SER A 142 6.54 -11.31 2.08
C SER A 142 7.34 -12.40 2.80
N GLU A 143 6.87 -12.85 3.97
CA GLU A 143 7.43 -13.98 4.70
C GLU A 143 7.39 -15.25 3.86
N THR A 144 6.24 -15.53 3.25
CA THR A 144 6.03 -16.72 2.42
C THR A 144 6.93 -16.74 1.20
N TYR A 145 7.03 -15.64 0.45
CA TYR A 145 7.93 -15.56 -0.71
C TYR A 145 9.39 -15.70 -0.31
N SER A 146 9.78 -15.14 0.83
CA SER A 146 11.12 -15.31 1.37
C SER A 146 11.42 -16.77 1.73
N LEU A 147 10.46 -17.47 2.34
CA LEU A 147 10.55 -18.89 2.68
C LEU A 147 10.64 -19.76 1.41
N LEU A 148 9.86 -19.46 0.37
CA LEU A 148 9.90 -20.18 -0.90
C LEU A 148 11.25 -19.98 -1.61
N ILE A 149 11.77 -18.76 -1.63
CA ILE A 149 13.09 -18.44 -2.19
C ILE A 149 14.18 -19.21 -1.44
N GLU A 150 14.15 -19.20 -0.12
CA GLU A 150 15.13 -19.93 0.71
C GLU A 150 15.05 -21.44 0.47
N THR A 151 13.86 -21.99 0.31
CA THR A 151 13.62 -23.41 0.09
C THR A 151 14.12 -23.88 -1.28
N TYR A 152 13.79 -23.14 -2.34
CA TYR A 152 14.09 -23.58 -3.71
C TYR A 152 15.49 -23.17 -4.19
N ILE A 153 16.02 -22.06 -3.70
CA ILE A 153 17.30 -21.52 -4.16
C ILE A 153 18.37 -21.76 -3.12
N ARG A 154 19.01 -22.92 -3.20
CA ARG A 154 20.01 -23.39 -2.21
C ARG A 154 21.32 -22.61 -2.26
N ASN A 155 21.66 -22.00 -3.42
CA ASN A 155 22.89 -21.22 -3.56
C ASN A 155 22.73 -19.82 -2.95
N PRO A 156 23.50 -19.47 -1.88
CA PRO A 156 23.39 -18.17 -1.23
C PRO A 156 23.75 -16.98 -2.14
N GLN A 157 24.68 -17.19 -3.08
CA GLN A 157 25.09 -16.14 -4.02
C GLN A 157 23.98 -15.84 -5.03
N GLU A 158 23.29 -16.88 -5.50
CA GLU A 158 22.14 -16.74 -6.38
C GLU A 158 20.96 -16.04 -5.67
N ARG A 159 20.70 -16.40 -4.39
CA ARG A 159 19.69 -15.73 -3.58
C ARG A 159 19.95 -14.24 -3.39
N GLN A 160 21.21 -13.86 -3.23
CA GLN A 160 21.60 -12.46 -3.07
C GLN A 160 21.46 -11.65 -4.36
N PHE A 161 21.53 -12.32 -5.51
CA PHE A 161 21.41 -11.69 -6.82
C PHE A 161 19.95 -11.45 -7.22
N LEU A 162 19.03 -12.25 -6.72
CA LEU A 162 17.58 -12.15 -6.95
C LEU A 162 16.93 -11.12 -6.03
#